data_21e9d4d4acb6c411e961672b2ed9ea18
#
_entry.id   21e9d4d4acb6c411e961672b2ed9ea18
#
_cell.length_a   1.000
_cell.length_b   1.000
_cell.length_c   1.000
_cell.angle_alpha   90.00
_cell.angle_beta   90.00
_cell.angle_gamma   90.00
#
_symmetry.space_group_name_H-M   'P 1'
#
loop_
_entity.id
_entity.type
_entity.pdbx_description
1 polymer ?
#
loop_
_entity_poly.entity_id
_entity_poly.type
_entity_poly.pdbx_seq_one_letter_code
_entity_poly.pdbx_strand_id
1 'polypeptide(L)'
;GPIIRRFHEAGVHQHMYTNGTLANEQNLSELGRTGLNELRFNLGASGCADSVIEAMRVAKRYIPFVGVETPMTPELYETFLRKKDAILATGIDFINLAELHLNPNNLANYRGENLYLCRRGYVSPVWSRELTLKLMKQADEEGWAPVVHDCSNHTKFARDLNLRAKEGGWFGA
;
A
#
# COMPACT_ATOMS: atom_id res chain seq x y z
N GLY A 1 16.31 -13.33 0.57
CA GLY A 1 17.53 -13.65 1.25
C GLY A 1 17.36 -14.53 2.49
N PRO A 2 18.41 -14.77 3.26
CA PRO A 2 18.39 -15.72 4.38
C PRO A 2 17.40 -15.35 5.49
N ILE A 3 17.19 -14.07 5.74
CA ILE A 3 16.26 -13.58 6.76
C ILE A 3 14.82 -14.01 6.41
N ILE A 4 14.36 -13.76 5.18
CA ILE A 4 13.00 -14.12 4.75
C ILE A 4 12.78 -15.63 4.90
N ARG A 5 13.74 -16.44 4.46
CA ARG A 5 13.67 -17.91 4.56
C ARG A 5 13.52 -18.36 6.01
N ARG A 6 14.30 -17.81 6.93
CA ARG A 6 14.22 -18.14 8.35
C ARG A 6 12.85 -17.85 8.97
N PHE A 7 12.25 -16.70 8.62
CA PHE A 7 10.91 -16.35 9.09
C PHE A 7 9.82 -17.20 8.42
N HIS A 8 10.01 -17.56 7.15
CA HIS A 8 9.12 -18.50 6.46
C HIS A 8 9.11 -19.86 7.15
N GLU A 9 10.28 -20.42 7.45
CA GLU A 9 10.43 -21.69 8.17
C GLU A 9 9.82 -21.66 9.58
N ALA A 10 9.79 -20.49 10.21
CA ALA A 10 9.12 -20.25 11.50
C ALA A 10 7.59 -20.01 11.37
N GLY A 11 7.02 -20.09 10.18
CA GLY A 11 5.58 -19.86 9.95
C GLY A 11 5.12 -18.42 10.09
N VAL A 12 6.05 -17.45 10.06
CA VAL A 12 5.74 -16.02 10.20
C VAL A 12 5.34 -15.45 8.85
N HIS A 13 4.14 -14.86 8.75
CA HIS A 13 3.73 -14.13 7.55
C HIS A 13 4.60 -12.90 7.33
N GLN A 14 5.10 -12.75 6.12
CA GLN A 14 6.00 -11.67 5.77
C GLN A 14 5.49 -10.90 4.58
N HIS A 15 5.60 -9.59 4.64
CA HIS A 15 5.39 -8.73 3.50
C HIS A 15 6.60 -7.82 3.26
N MET A 16 6.79 -7.42 2.02
CA MET A 16 7.86 -6.52 1.61
C MET A 16 7.32 -5.40 0.71
N TYR A 17 7.85 -4.22 0.88
CA TYR A 17 7.56 -3.07 0.01
C TYR A 17 8.64 -2.92 -1.06
N THR A 18 8.23 -2.49 -2.24
CA THR A 18 9.14 -2.17 -3.35
C THR A 18 8.61 -0.98 -4.14
N ASN A 19 9.52 -0.18 -4.71
CA ASN A 19 9.17 0.79 -5.75
C ASN A 19 9.10 0.16 -7.15
N GLY A 20 9.45 -1.13 -7.28
CA GLY A 20 9.39 -1.90 -8.50
C GLY A 20 10.55 -1.69 -9.49
N THR A 21 11.46 -0.76 -9.25
CA THR A 21 12.52 -0.41 -10.22
C THR A 21 13.50 -1.55 -10.49
N LEU A 22 13.70 -2.44 -9.54
CA LEU A 22 14.56 -3.63 -9.65
C LEU A 22 13.76 -4.94 -9.73
N ALA A 23 12.45 -4.87 -9.90
CA ALA A 23 11.57 -6.03 -9.91
C ALA A 23 11.53 -6.69 -11.30
N ASN A 24 12.67 -7.21 -11.76
CA ASN A 24 12.76 -8.05 -12.94
C ASN A 24 12.42 -9.52 -12.60
N GLU A 25 12.23 -10.35 -13.62
CA GLU A 25 11.82 -11.75 -13.44
C GLU A 25 12.81 -12.56 -12.60
N GLN A 26 14.11 -12.36 -12.78
CA GLN A 26 15.13 -13.05 -12.00
C GLN A 26 14.99 -12.73 -10.51
N ASN A 27 14.95 -11.43 -10.16
CA ASN A 27 14.85 -10.97 -8.77
C ASN A 27 13.54 -11.44 -8.12
N LEU A 28 12.43 -11.41 -8.86
CA LEU A 28 11.12 -11.85 -8.37
C LEU A 28 11.06 -13.36 -8.15
N SER A 29 11.64 -14.15 -9.08
CA SER A 29 11.76 -15.59 -8.93
C SER A 29 12.63 -15.97 -7.73
N GLU A 30 13.80 -15.32 -7.57
CA GLU A 30 14.65 -15.52 -6.40
C GLU A 30 13.94 -15.15 -5.10
N LEU A 31 13.19 -14.05 -5.09
CA LEU A 31 12.41 -13.61 -3.93
C LEU A 31 11.31 -14.63 -3.57
N GLY A 32 10.57 -15.14 -4.55
CA GLY A 32 9.56 -16.18 -4.35
C GLY A 32 10.14 -17.46 -3.73
N ARG A 33 11.32 -17.89 -4.19
CA ARG A 33 12.02 -19.07 -3.62
C ARG A 33 12.44 -18.90 -2.15
N THR A 34 12.44 -17.68 -1.62
CA THR A 34 12.71 -17.45 -0.18
C THR A 34 11.49 -17.67 0.71
N GLY A 35 10.31 -17.86 0.13
CA GLY A 35 9.06 -18.05 0.86
C GLY A 35 8.40 -16.73 1.29
N LEU A 36 8.68 -15.60 0.60
CA LEU A 36 7.97 -14.35 0.83
C LEU A 36 6.47 -14.55 0.55
N ASN A 37 5.62 -14.14 1.50
CA ASN A 37 4.17 -14.31 1.38
C ASN A 37 3.54 -13.20 0.54
N GLU A 38 4.01 -11.95 0.68
CA GLU A 38 3.34 -10.79 0.13
C GLU A 38 4.31 -9.73 -0.36
N LEU A 39 4.09 -9.20 -1.56
CA LEU A 39 4.87 -8.09 -2.15
C LEU A 39 3.96 -6.92 -2.46
N ARG A 40 4.30 -5.75 -1.93
CA ARG A 40 3.56 -4.49 -2.10
C ARG A 40 4.33 -3.52 -2.97
N PHE A 41 3.75 -3.13 -4.08
CA PHE A 41 4.30 -2.14 -4.99
C PHE A 41 3.83 -0.72 -4.61
N ASN A 42 4.78 0.19 -4.41
CA ASN A 42 4.47 1.61 -4.22
C ASN A 42 4.41 2.31 -5.58
N LEU A 43 3.21 2.47 -6.11
CA LEU A 43 3.00 3.13 -7.41
C LEU A 43 3.28 4.64 -7.35
N GLY A 44 3.15 5.28 -6.19
CA GLY A 44 3.52 6.68 -6.02
C GLY A 44 5.00 6.93 -6.28
N ALA A 45 5.86 6.01 -5.84
CA ALA A 45 7.31 6.11 -6.05
C ALA A 45 7.74 5.90 -7.52
N SER A 46 6.90 5.26 -8.33
CA SER A 46 7.20 4.95 -9.74
C SER A 46 6.37 5.76 -10.74
N GLY A 47 5.41 6.59 -10.27
CA GLY A 47 4.47 7.28 -11.14
C GLY A 47 3.64 6.32 -12.01
N CYS A 48 3.33 5.13 -11.52
CA CYS A 48 2.67 4.06 -12.28
C CYS A 48 3.40 3.69 -13.59
N ALA A 49 4.71 3.64 -13.58
CA ALA A 49 5.51 3.29 -14.77
C ALA A 49 5.08 1.93 -15.35
N ASP A 50 5.01 1.82 -16.68
CA ASP A 50 4.56 0.59 -17.37
C ASP A 50 5.45 -0.61 -17.03
N SER A 51 6.76 -0.39 -16.87
CA SER A 51 7.69 -1.43 -16.43
C SER A 51 7.38 -1.97 -15.03
N VAL A 52 6.86 -1.13 -14.13
CA VAL A 52 6.46 -1.55 -12.78
C VAL A 52 5.11 -2.29 -12.82
N ILE A 53 4.18 -1.86 -13.67
CA ILE A 53 2.92 -2.58 -13.90
C ILE A 53 3.21 -3.98 -14.45
N GLU A 54 4.13 -4.10 -15.42
CA GLU A 54 4.55 -5.43 -15.91
C GLU A 54 5.24 -6.26 -14.84
N ALA A 55 6.08 -5.64 -14.00
CA ALA A 55 6.71 -6.34 -12.87
C ALA A 55 5.67 -6.88 -11.87
N MET A 56 4.53 -6.21 -11.66
CA MET A 56 3.42 -6.72 -10.84
C MET A 56 2.84 -8.01 -11.44
N ARG A 57 2.63 -8.04 -12.77
CA ARG A 57 2.17 -9.25 -13.47
C ARG A 57 3.15 -10.40 -13.33
N VAL A 58 4.44 -10.12 -13.49
CA VAL A 58 5.50 -11.12 -13.30
C VAL A 58 5.55 -11.61 -11.86
N ALA A 59 5.41 -10.72 -10.87
CA ALA A 59 5.43 -11.06 -9.45
C ALA A 59 4.34 -12.08 -9.08
N LYS A 60 3.15 -11.98 -9.67
CA LYS A 60 2.04 -12.92 -9.46
C LYS A 60 2.38 -14.38 -9.80
N ARG A 61 3.41 -14.63 -10.61
CA ARG A 61 3.85 -15.99 -10.93
C ARG A 61 4.69 -16.64 -9.82
N TYR A 62 5.26 -15.83 -8.93
CA TYR A 62 6.26 -16.28 -7.97
C TYR A 62 5.88 -16.02 -6.51
N ILE A 63 5.00 -15.05 -6.25
CA ILE A 63 4.67 -14.59 -4.91
C ILE A 63 3.17 -14.77 -4.68
N PRO A 64 2.75 -15.40 -3.57
CA PRO A 64 1.34 -15.73 -3.32
C PRO A 64 0.41 -14.51 -3.34
N PHE A 65 0.81 -13.42 -2.67
CA PHE A 65 0.02 -12.20 -2.60
C PHE A 65 0.81 -11.02 -3.16
N VAL A 66 0.24 -10.35 -4.14
CA VAL A 66 0.82 -9.15 -4.75
C VAL A 66 -0.20 -8.03 -4.71
N GLY A 67 0.19 -6.88 -4.22
CA GLY A 67 -0.71 -5.75 -4.16
C GLY A 67 -0.01 -4.41 -4.33
N VAL A 68 -0.83 -3.38 -4.30
CA VAL A 68 -0.41 -1.97 -4.35
C VAL A 68 -0.54 -1.37 -2.96
N GLU A 69 0.47 -0.64 -2.55
CA GLU A 69 0.43 0.26 -1.39
C GLU A 69 0.86 1.64 -1.85
N THR A 70 -0.04 2.60 -1.85
CA THR A 70 0.27 3.91 -2.43
C THR A 70 -0.48 5.03 -1.72
N PRO A 71 0.18 6.17 -1.42
CA PRO A 71 -0.53 7.37 -1.00
C PRO A 71 -1.28 7.96 -2.19
N MET A 72 -2.52 8.41 -1.97
CA MET A 72 -3.26 9.14 -2.99
C MET A 72 -2.89 10.62 -2.95
N THR A 73 -2.21 11.07 -4.01
CA THR A 73 -2.02 12.47 -4.36
C THR A 73 -2.86 12.80 -5.59
N PRO A 74 -3.19 14.08 -5.87
CA PRO A 74 -3.96 14.44 -7.06
C PRO A 74 -3.36 13.89 -8.36
N GLU A 75 -2.06 14.04 -8.56
CA GLU A 75 -1.35 13.58 -9.75
C GLU A 75 -1.36 12.06 -9.87
N LEU A 76 -1.19 11.37 -8.74
CA LEU A 76 -1.21 9.91 -8.73
C LEU A 76 -2.61 9.37 -8.98
N TYR A 77 -3.64 9.99 -8.42
CA TYR A 77 -5.04 9.62 -8.65
C TYR A 77 -5.36 9.65 -10.15
N GLU A 78 -5.05 10.78 -10.83
CA GLU A 78 -5.29 10.92 -12.27
C GLU A 78 -4.48 9.90 -13.10
N THR A 79 -3.23 9.66 -12.70
CA THR A 79 -2.38 8.70 -13.39
C THR A 79 -2.85 7.26 -13.17
N PHE A 80 -3.28 6.93 -11.96
CA PHE A 80 -3.84 5.65 -11.62
C PHE A 80 -5.10 5.36 -12.46
N LEU A 81 -6.01 6.33 -12.55
CA LEU A 81 -7.23 6.18 -13.36
C LEU A 81 -6.94 5.96 -14.84
N ARG A 82 -5.98 6.69 -15.41
CA ARG A 82 -5.57 6.46 -16.80
C ARG A 82 -4.99 5.07 -17.05
N LYS A 83 -4.36 4.46 -16.06
CA LYS A 83 -3.70 3.15 -16.16
C LYS A 83 -4.46 2.03 -15.45
N LYS A 84 -5.64 2.34 -14.94
CA LYS A 84 -6.47 1.44 -14.13
C LYS A 84 -6.61 0.05 -14.75
N ASP A 85 -7.03 -0.03 -16.00
CA ASP A 85 -7.29 -1.31 -16.65
C ASP A 85 -6.01 -2.15 -16.77
N ALA A 86 -4.87 -1.52 -17.06
CA ALA A 86 -3.58 -2.20 -17.12
C ALA A 86 -3.16 -2.70 -15.73
N ILE A 87 -3.39 -1.92 -14.67
CA ILE A 87 -3.11 -2.29 -13.28
C ILE A 87 -4.00 -3.46 -12.86
N LEU A 88 -5.30 -3.38 -13.07
CA LEU A 88 -6.25 -4.45 -12.72
C LEU A 88 -5.97 -5.74 -13.50
N ALA A 89 -5.59 -5.63 -14.77
CA ALA A 89 -5.23 -6.77 -15.63
C ALA A 89 -3.95 -7.49 -15.18
N THR A 90 -3.17 -6.97 -14.23
CA THR A 90 -2.03 -7.69 -13.65
C THR A 90 -2.43 -8.85 -12.77
N GLY A 91 -3.69 -8.88 -12.30
CA GLY A 91 -4.19 -9.89 -11.38
C GLY A 91 -3.73 -9.71 -9.94
N ILE A 92 -3.45 -8.47 -9.52
CA ILE A 92 -3.13 -8.17 -8.12
C ILE A 92 -4.28 -8.54 -7.19
N ASP A 93 -3.94 -8.84 -5.94
CA ASP A 93 -4.91 -9.32 -4.94
C ASP A 93 -5.57 -8.17 -4.16
N PHE A 94 -4.84 -7.06 -3.98
CA PHE A 94 -5.34 -5.92 -3.21
C PHE A 94 -4.72 -4.58 -3.63
N ILE A 95 -5.42 -3.51 -3.27
CA ILE A 95 -4.97 -2.12 -3.39
C ILE A 95 -5.14 -1.44 -2.03
N ASN A 96 -4.05 -1.09 -1.41
CA ASN A 96 -3.99 -0.42 -0.13
C ASN A 96 -3.86 1.09 -0.36
N LEU A 97 -4.92 1.82 -0.11
CA LEU A 97 -4.96 3.27 -0.31
C LEU A 97 -4.52 3.99 0.96
N ALA A 98 -3.26 4.39 1.00
CA ALA A 98 -2.71 5.12 2.13
C ALA A 98 -3.06 6.61 2.06
N GLU A 99 -3.43 7.19 3.18
CA GLU A 99 -3.41 8.65 3.32
C GLU A 99 -1.96 9.16 3.32
N LEU A 100 -1.76 10.29 2.66
CA LEU A 100 -0.48 10.98 2.69
C LEU A 100 -0.19 11.44 4.12
N HIS A 101 0.87 10.90 4.70
CA HIS A 101 1.31 11.26 6.03
C HIS A 101 2.35 12.38 5.96
N LEU A 102 2.03 13.52 6.60
CA LEU A 102 2.94 14.64 6.72
C LEU A 102 3.78 14.52 8.00
N ASN A 103 5.06 14.79 7.85
CA ASN A 103 6.04 14.81 8.91
C ASN A 103 6.95 16.07 8.76
N PRO A 104 7.81 16.39 9.72
CA PRO A 104 8.65 17.59 9.63
C PRO A 104 9.47 17.72 8.34
N ASN A 105 9.84 16.61 7.71
CA ASN A 105 10.68 16.64 6.49
C ASN A 105 9.90 17.00 5.22
N ASN A 106 8.59 16.72 5.18
CA ASN A 106 7.77 16.98 3.99
C ASN A 106 6.67 18.04 4.19
N LEU A 107 6.37 18.42 5.43
CA LEU A 107 5.31 19.38 5.75
C LEU A 107 5.46 20.73 5.03
N ALA A 108 6.70 21.17 4.82
CA ALA A 108 6.99 22.43 4.14
C ALA A 108 6.50 22.45 2.68
N ASN A 109 6.40 21.29 2.03
CA ASN A 109 5.94 21.16 0.64
C ASN A 109 4.42 21.36 0.50
N TYR A 110 3.69 21.34 1.62
CA TYR A 110 2.22 21.43 1.66
C TYR A 110 1.73 22.69 2.38
N ARG A 111 2.56 23.76 2.40
CA ARG A 111 2.17 25.05 2.94
C ARG A 111 1.03 25.63 2.12
N GLY A 112 -0.03 26.06 2.81
CA GLY A 112 -1.23 26.60 2.16
C GLY A 112 -2.29 25.56 1.80
N GLU A 113 -1.99 24.28 1.97
CA GLU A 113 -2.97 23.21 1.82
C GLU A 113 -3.94 23.15 3.01
N ASN A 114 -5.16 22.70 2.73
CA ASN A 114 -6.12 22.42 3.78
C ASN A 114 -5.74 21.10 4.47
N LEU A 115 -5.25 21.22 5.69
CA LEU A 115 -4.74 20.10 6.48
C LEU A 115 -5.72 19.74 7.60
N TYR A 116 -5.76 18.47 7.96
CA TYR A 116 -6.45 18.04 9.16
C TYR A 116 -5.54 17.20 10.06
N LEU A 117 -5.82 17.25 11.36
CA LEU A 117 -5.10 16.53 12.38
C LEU A 117 -5.89 15.29 12.79
N CYS A 118 -5.35 14.12 12.53
CA CYS A 118 -5.86 12.87 13.07
C CYS A 118 -5.44 12.66 14.53
N ARG A 119 -6.15 11.81 15.23
CA ARG A 119 -5.73 11.35 16.55
C ARG A 119 -4.30 10.82 16.50
N ARG A 120 -3.50 11.07 17.55
CA ARG A 120 -2.06 10.79 17.68
C ARG A 120 -1.14 11.68 16.85
N GLY A 121 -1.61 12.84 16.40
CA GLY A 121 -0.74 13.82 15.76
C GLY A 121 -0.39 13.53 14.30
N TYR A 122 -1.06 12.58 13.66
CA TYR A 122 -0.93 12.44 12.21
C TYR A 122 -1.58 13.59 11.50
N VAL A 123 -0.85 14.23 10.61
CA VAL A 123 -1.33 15.34 9.76
C VAL A 123 -1.41 14.86 8.33
N SER A 124 -2.50 15.20 7.66
CA SER A 124 -2.76 14.80 6.28
C SER A 124 -3.48 15.93 5.53
N PRO A 125 -3.24 16.14 4.23
CA PRO A 125 -4.08 17.02 3.43
C PRO A 125 -5.48 16.41 3.30
N VAL A 126 -6.49 17.27 3.39
CA VAL A 126 -7.90 16.86 3.27
C VAL A 126 -8.16 16.13 1.96
N TRP A 127 -7.61 16.62 0.84
CA TRP A 127 -7.77 16.00 -0.47
C TRP A 127 -7.23 14.55 -0.52
N SER A 128 -6.21 14.20 0.28
CA SER A 128 -5.70 12.82 0.29
C SER A 128 -6.76 11.84 0.80
N ARG A 129 -7.51 12.23 1.84
CA ARG A 129 -8.63 11.44 2.34
C ARG A 129 -9.78 11.37 1.34
N GLU A 130 -10.13 12.50 0.74
CA GLU A 130 -11.20 12.59 -0.26
C GLU A 130 -10.92 11.72 -1.48
N LEU A 131 -9.70 11.75 -2.01
CA LEU A 131 -9.29 10.93 -3.15
C LEU A 131 -9.29 9.43 -2.82
N THR A 132 -8.84 9.06 -1.61
CA THR A 132 -8.93 7.67 -1.13
C THR A 132 -10.38 7.18 -1.15
N LEU A 133 -11.30 7.94 -0.54
CA LEU A 133 -12.72 7.57 -0.49
C LEU A 133 -13.36 7.53 -1.90
N LYS A 134 -12.98 8.46 -2.77
CA LYS A 134 -13.47 8.51 -4.14
C LYS A 134 -13.04 7.27 -4.93
N LEU A 135 -11.78 6.85 -4.79
CA LEU A 135 -11.28 5.65 -5.47
C LEU A 135 -11.91 4.37 -4.92
N MET A 136 -12.12 4.27 -3.61
CA MET A 136 -12.82 3.14 -2.99
C MET A 136 -14.25 3.02 -3.50
N LYS A 137 -14.98 4.15 -3.55
CA LYS A 137 -16.34 4.17 -4.08
C LYS A 137 -16.39 3.72 -5.54
N GLN A 138 -15.47 4.22 -6.37
CA GLN A 138 -15.36 3.82 -7.78
C GLN A 138 -15.06 2.32 -7.91
N ALA A 139 -14.18 1.77 -7.07
CA ALA A 139 -13.86 0.35 -7.07
C ALA A 139 -15.08 -0.52 -6.75
N ASP A 140 -15.90 -0.09 -5.81
CA ASP A 140 -17.14 -0.77 -5.44
C ASP A 140 -18.18 -0.69 -6.56
N GLU A 141 -18.41 0.51 -7.11
CA GLU A 141 -19.36 0.75 -8.21
C GLU A 141 -19.00 -0.01 -9.51
N GLU A 142 -17.71 -0.13 -9.81
CA GLU A 142 -17.20 -0.83 -11.01
C GLU A 142 -16.93 -2.32 -10.75
N GLY A 143 -17.01 -2.80 -9.51
CA GLY A 143 -16.79 -4.20 -9.15
C GLY A 143 -15.36 -4.67 -9.42
N TRP A 144 -14.35 -3.93 -8.95
CA TRP A 144 -12.95 -4.32 -9.18
C TRP A 144 -12.63 -5.66 -8.50
N ALA A 145 -11.84 -6.50 -9.19
CA ALA A 145 -11.47 -7.81 -8.66
C ALA A 145 -10.56 -7.76 -7.40
N PRO A 146 -9.53 -6.87 -7.32
CA PRO A 146 -8.71 -6.78 -6.11
C PRO A 146 -9.49 -6.15 -4.95
N VAL A 147 -9.19 -6.59 -3.73
CA VAL A 147 -9.73 -5.96 -2.51
C VAL A 147 -9.14 -4.56 -2.38
N VAL A 148 -9.99 -3.54 -2.33
CA VAL A 148 -9.55 -2.15 -2.10
C VAL A 148 -9.70 -1.83 -0.61
N HIS A 149 -8.59 -1.50 0.05
CA HIS A 149 -8.52 -1.32 1.48
C HIS A 149 -8.19 0.13 1.85
N ASP A 150 -8.94 0.65 2.82
CA ASP A 150 -8.68 1.96 3.43
C ASP A 150 -7.52 1.87 4.43
N CYS A 151 -6.35 2.33 4.03
CA CYS A 151 -5.18 2.47 4.89
C CYS A 151 -5.03 3.90 5.42
N SER A 152 -6.15 4.51 5.83
CA SER A 152 -6.17 5.85 6.39
C SER A 152 -5.49 5.92 7.76
N ASN A 153 -5.11 7.13 8.15
CA ASN A 153 -4.59 7.38 9.50
C ASN A 153 -5.64 7.04 10.58
N HIS A 154 -6.92 7.22 10.27
CA HIS A 154 -8.01 6.85 11.17
C HIS A 154 -8.12 5.33 11.35
N THR A 155 -8.07 4.57 10.26
CA THR A 155 -8.13 3.10 10.28
C THR A 155 -6.92 2.50 10.99
N LYS A 156 -5.73 3.05 10.75
CA LYS A 156 -4.50 2.67 11.47
C LYS A 156 -4.65 2.87 12.98
N PHE A 157 -5.21 4.00 13.38
CA PHE A 157 -5.46 4.29 14.79
C PHE A 157 -6.48 3.33 15.43
N ALA A 158 -7.60 3.07 14.75
CA ALA A 158 -8.62 2.14 15.24
C ALA A 158 -8.07 0.71 15.39
N ARG A 159 -7.26 0.26 14.42
CA ARG A 159 -6.58 -1.03 14.48
C ARG A 159 -5.61 -1.12 15.65
N ASP A 160 -4.80 -0.09 15.89
CA ASP A 160 -3.87 -0.02 17.01
C ASP A 160 -4.58 -0.11 18.36
N LEU A 161 -5.72 0.59 18.50
CA LEU A 161 -6.54 0.52 19.71
C LEU A 161 -7.06 -0.90 19.95
N ASN A 162 -7.58 -1.54 18.91
CA ASN A 162 -8.11 -2.90 18.99
C ASN A 162 -7.04 -3.93 19.35
N LEU A 163 -5.83 -3.79 18.79
CA LEU A 163 -4.71 -4.67 19.11
C LEU A 163 -4.30 -4.50 20.58
N ARG A 164 -4.11 -3.27 21.04
CA ARG A 164 -3.72 -2.98 22.43
C ARG A 164 -4.78 -3.40 23.45
N ALA A 165 -6.07 -3.25 23.12
CA ALA A 165 -7.15 -3.73 23.96
C ALA A 165 -7.12 -5.27 24.12
N LYS A 166 -6.80 -6.00 23.04
CA LYS A 166 -6.64 -7.46 23.08
C LYS A 166 -5.42 -7.92 23.86
N GLU A 167 -4.36 -7.13 23.85
CA GLU A 167 -3.10 -7.41 24.57
C GLU A 167 -3.14 -6.97 26.04
N GLY A 168 -4.25 -6.37 26.51
CA GLY A 168 -4.39 -5.85 27.88
C GLY A 168 -3.53 -4.60 28.17
N GLY A 169 -2.89 -4.03 27.13
CA GLY A 169 -1.85 -3.02 27.29
C GLY A 169 -2.32 -1.58 27.52
N TRP A 170 -3.62 -1.33 27.75
CA TRP A 170 -4.13 0.04 27.98
C TRP A 170 -4.64 0.31 29.40
N PHE A 171 -4.85 -0.73 30.19
CA PHE A 171 -5.47 -0.62 31.51
C PHE A 171 -4.68 -1.30 32.64
N GLY A 172 -3.45 -1.65 32.37
CA GLY A 172 -2.59 -2.29 33.36
C GLY A 172 -1.36 -1.42 33.65
N ALA A 173 -1.53 -0.41 34.47
CA ALA A 173 -0.63 0.14 35.47
C ALA A 173 -1.21 1.44 36.04
#